data_91ee799be0c5874682adb7f8f0e11872
#
_entry.id   91ee799be0c5874682adb7f8f0e11872
#
_cell.length_a   1.000
_cell.length_b   1.000
_cell.length_c   1.000
_cell.angle_alpha   90.00
_cell.angle_beta   90.00
_cell.angle_gamma   90.00
#
_symmetry.space_group_name_H-M   'P 1'
#
loop_
_entity.id
_entity.type
_entity.pdbx_description
1 polymer ?
#
loop_
_entity_poly.entity_id
_entity_poly.type
_entity_poly.pdbx_seq_one_letter_code
_entity_poly.pdbx_strand_id
1 'polypeptide(L)'
;MFNDPVLKKLVKKYPAPKFEDRSANFFYELIESIISQQLSIKAADTIFARFQTLFGKKFPTPTQVLALDDEKIRACGMSYAKVSYVKSVANAFVSELIDVAKIKKQSDEDVIAELTQIKGIGRWTAEMILIFTLKRPDVFSLGDLGLRNAITKLYGITDRKQMIALAETWKPYRSTACWYLWRSLENKG
;
A
#
# COMPACT_ATOMS: atom_id res chain seq x y z
N MET A 1 -4.62 21.30 -12.08
CA MET A 1 -4.05 19.97 -11.79
C MET A 1 -4.37 19.01 -12.94
N PHE A 2 -5.63 18.64 -13.23
CA PHE A 2 -5.98 17.75 -14.35
C PHE A 2 -6.68 18.50 -15.49
N ASN A 3 -6.35 18.17 -16.74
CA ASN A 3 -7.11 18.61 -17.92
C ASN A 3 -8.27 17.65 -18.25
N ASP A 4 -8.26 16.47 -17.66
CA ASP A 4 -9.24 15.40 -17.79
C ASP A 4 -10.62 15.82 -17.24
N PRO A 5 -11.71 15.78 -18.05
CA PRO A 5 -13.03 16.27 -17.63
C PRO A 5 -13.68 15.37 -16.57
N VAL A 6 -13.35 14.04 -16.54
CA VAL A 6 -13.87 13.12 -15.52
C VAL A 6 -13.21 13.42 -14.18
N LEU A 7 -11.88 13.53 -14.15
CA LEU A 7 -11.16 13.89 -12.93
C LEU A 7 -11.53 15.28 -12.42
N LYS A 8 -11.77 16.27 -13.30
CA LYS A 8 -12.29 17.60 -12.89
C LYS A 8 -13.62 17.50 -12.12
N LYS A 9 -14.52 16.61 -12.56
CA LYS A 9 -15.79 16.36 -11.84
C LYS A 9 -15.55 15.72 -10.47
N LEU A 10 -14.64 14.74 -10.39
CA LEU A 10 -14.33 14.05 -9.13
C LEU A 10 -13.65 15.00 -8.13
N VAL A 11 -12.72 15.86 -8.58
CA VAL A 11 -12.08 16.91 -7.75
C VAL A 11 -13.09 17.88 -7.16
N LYS A 12 -14.16 18.22 -7.90
CA LYS A 12 -15.24 19.08 -7.37
C LYS A 12 -16.12 18.33 -6.36
N LYS A 13 -16.26 17.01 -6.51
CA LYS A 13 -17.17 16.20 -5.69
C LYS A 13 -16.54 15.72 -4.37
N TYR A 14 -15.25 15.43 -4.36
CA TYR A 14 -14.57 14.84 -3.22
C TYR A 14 -13.48 15.77 -2.67
N PRO A 15 -13.23 15.75 -1.35
CA PRO A 15 -12.13 16.53 -0.76
C PRO A 15 -10.79 16.05 -1.32
N ALA A 16 -9.79 16.93 -1.30
CA ALA A 16 -8.44 16.57 -1.73
C ALA A 16 -7.82 15.50 -0.82
N PRO A 17 -7.05 14.54 -1.37
CA PRO A 17 -6.33 13.57 -0.54
C PRO A 17 -5.31 14.27 0.35
N LYS A 18 -5.20 13.77 1.57
CA LYS A 18 -4.15 14.18 2.51
C LYS A 18 -3.11 13.06 2.54
N PHE A 19 -2.18 13.09 1.59
CA PHE A 19 -1.02 12.20 1.64
C PHE A 19 0.02 12.74 2.60
N GLU A 20 0.47 11.91 3.53
CA GLU A 20 1.53 12.22 4.49
C GLU A 20 2.72 11.30 4.25
N ASP A 21 3.95 11.82 4.44
CA ASP A 21 5.15 10.99 4.44
C ASP A 21 5.20 10.21 5.77
N ARG A 22 4.95 8.91 5.70
CA ARG A 22 4.96 7.99 6.84
C ARG A 22 6.23 7.15 6.91
N SER A 23 7.24 7.49 6.12
CA SER A 23 8.48 6.73 6.03
C SER A 23 9.24 6.59 7.36
N ALA A 24 9.01 7.49 8.32
CA ALA A 24 9.55 7.35 9.68
C ALA A 24 9.06 6.06 10.39
N ASN A 25 7.89 5.56 9.99
CA ASN A 25 7.28 4.34 10.54
C ASN A 25 7.27 3.18 9.51
N PHE A 26 8.25 3.14 8.61
CA PHE A 26 8.23 2.27 7.44
C PHE A 26 8.05 0.78 7.77
N PHE A 27 8.71 0.31 8.83
CA PHE A 27 8.53 -1.06 9.32
C PHE A 27 7.07 -1.33 9.75
N TYR A 28 6.47 -0.39 10.49
CA TYR A 28 5.07 -0.45 10.89
C TYR A 28 4.14 -0.55 9.67
N GLU A 29 4.32 0.32 8.69
CA GLU A 29 3.48 0.40 7.49
C GLU A 29 3.55 -0.91 6.67
N LEU A 30 4.73 -1.53 6.56
CA LEU A 30 4.88 -2.82 5.89
C LEU A 30 4.18 -3.97 6.65
N ILE A 31 4.31 -4.01 7.97
CA ILE A 31 3.62 -5.02 8.80
C ILE A 31 2.10 -4.85 8.70
N GLU A 32 1.59 -3.62 8.82
CA GLU A 32 0.16 -3.30 8.67
C GLU A 32 -0.35 -3.72 7.30
N SER A 33 0.40 -3.41 6.23
CA SER A 33 0.09 -3.80 4.86
C SER A 33 -0.04 -5.32 4.71
N ILE A 34 0.88 -6.11 5.27
CA ILE A 34 0.82 -7.58 5.23
C ILE A 34 -0.41 -8.10 5.99
N ILE A 35 -0.66 -7.58 7.17
CA ILE A 35 -1.79 -8.04 8.01
C ILE A 35 -3.12 -7.74 7.34
N SER A 36 -3.26 -6.59 6.69
CA SER A 36 -4.51 -6.16 6.05
C SER A 36 -4.84 -6.86 4.73
N GLN A 37 -3.87 -7.52 4.08
CA GLN A 37 -4.12 -8.22 2.81
C GLN A 37 -5.32 -9.16 2.88
N GLN A 38 -6.25 -9.04 1.90
CA GLN A 38 -7.43 -9.91 1.75
C GLN A 38 -8.38 -9.93 2.97
N LEU A 39 -8.38 -8.89 3.78
CA LEU A 39 -9.27 -8.75 4.94
C LEU A 39 -10.15 -7.51 4.78
N SER A 40 -11.30 -7.52 5.48
CA SER A 40 -12.05 -6.29 5.71
C SER A 40 -11.27 -5.39 6.67
N ILE A 41 -11.48 -4.08 6.60
CA ILE A 41 -10.84 -3.08 7.49
C ILE A 41 -11.00 -3.50 8.96
N LYS A 42 -12.23 -3.82 9.39
CA LYS A 42 -12.52 -4.22 10.78
C LYS A 42 -11.73 -5.47 11.22
N ALA A 43 -11.59 -6.46 10.35
CA ALA A 43 -10.82 -7.67 10.66
C ALA A 43 -9.33 -7.37 10.73
N ALA A 44 -8.81 -6.57 9.80
CA ALA A 44 -7.41 -6.14 9.79
C ALA A 44 -7.06 -5.36 11.06
N ASP A 45 -7.86 -4.37 11.43
CA ASP A 45 -7.66 -3.56 12.65
C ASP A 45 -7.63 -4.44 13.91
N THR A 46 -8.55 -5.41 13.99
CA THR A 46 -8.62 -6.33 15.14
C THR A 46 -7.36 -7.18 15.25
N ILE A 47 -6.90 -7.77 14.15
CA ILE A 47 -5.70 -8.62 14.12
C ILE A 47 -4.46 -7.79 14.41
N PHE A 48 -4.36 -6.61 13.82
CA PHE A 48 -3.25 -5.70 14.01
C PHE A 48 -3.14 -5.22 15.47
N ALA A 49 -4.26 -4.84 16.08
CA ALA A 49 -4.29 -4.48 17.50
C ALA A 49 -3.83 -5.63 18.42
N ARG A 50 -4.28 -6.87 18.15
CA ARG A 50 -3.82 -8.05 18.90
C ARG A 50 -2.32 -8.29 18.71
N PHE A 51 -1.82 -8.15 17.48
CA PHE A 51 -0.38 -8.25 17.20
C PHE A 51 0.42 -7.23 18.01
N GLN A 52 -0.03 -5.97 18.06
CA GLN A 52 0.63 -4.93 18.85
C GLN A 52 0.67 -5.27 20.34
N THR A 53 -0.40 -5.84 20.91
CA THR A 53 -0.45 -6.18 22.35
C THR A 53 0.58 -7.21 22.78
N LEU A 54 1.12 -8.03 21.86
CA LEU A 54 2.20 -8.99 22.14
C LEU A 54 3.50 -8.29 22.59
N PHE A 55 3.65 -7.00 22.29
CA PHE A 55 4.89 -6.24 22.53
C PHE A 55 4.70 -5.08 23.52
N GLY A 56 3.52 -4.98 24.16
CA GLY A 56 3.19 -3.96 25.15
C GLY A 56 2.76 -2.64 24.51
N LYS A 57 3.24 -1.50 25.06
CA LYS A 57 2.77 -0.16 24.65
C LYS A 57 3.43 0.40 23.38
N LYS A 58 4.59 -0.13 22.99
CA LYS A 58 5.35 0.35 21.83
C LYS A 58 5.24 -0.65 20.69
N PHE A 59 5.25 -0.15 19.46
CA PHE A 59 5.36 -1.02 18.30
C PHE A 59 6.69 -1.78 18.32
N PRO A 60 6.72 -3.09 17.95
CA PRO A 60 7.92 -3.90 18.06
C PRO A 60 9.04 -3.45 17.13
N THR A 61 10.27 -3.74 17.54
CA THR A 61 11.42 -3.71 16.63
C THR A 61 11.43 -4.96 15.75
N PRO A 62 12.10 -4.92 14.58
CA PRO A 62 12.25 -6.10 13.73
C PRO A 62 12.83 -7.32 14.48
N THR A 63 13.83 -7.10 15.32
CA THR A 63 14.46 -8.17 16.13
C THR A 63 13.46 -8.80 17.11
N GLN A 64 12.60 -8.00 17.75
CA GLN A 64 11.56 -8.53 18.65
C GLN A 64 10.54 -9.40 17.90
N VAL A 65 10.16 -9.02 16.68
CA VAL A 65 9.26 -9.81 15.84
C VAL A 65 9.91 -11.15 15.45
N LEU A 66 11.19 -11.15 15.10
CA LEU A 66 11.92 -12.39 14.77
C LEU A 66 12.03 -13.34 15.97
N ALA A 67 12.24 -12.79 17.17
CA ALA A 67 12.41 -13.59 18.40
C ALA A 67 11.10 -14.18 18.91
N LEU A 68 9.94 -13.68 18.45
CA LEU A 68 8.66 -14.18 18.93
C LEU A 68 8.31 -15.52 18.26
N ASP A 69 7.71 -16.40 19.05
CA ASP A 69 7.20 -17.68 18.58
C ASP A 69 6.10 -17.50 17.53
N ASP A 70 6.12 -18.34 16.48
CA ASP A 70 5.17 -18.26 15.36
C ASP A 70 3.72 -18.48 15.79
N GLU A 71 3.50 -19.39 16.75
CA GLU A 71 2.15 -19.67 17.25
C GLU A 71 1.57 -18.49 18.02
N LYS A 72 2.40 -17.70 18.71
CA LYS A 72 1.95 -16.47 19.36
C LYS A 72 1.50 -15.43 18.36
N ILE A 73 2.25 -15.26 17.26
CA ILE A 73 1.85 -14.35 16.16
C ILE A 73 0.58 -14.87 15.48
N ARG A 74 0.51 -16.17 15.24
CA ARG A 74 -0.65 -16.83 14.63
C ARG A 74 -1.93 -16.66 15.48
N ALA A 75 -1.81 -16.77 16.80
CA ALA A 75 -2.92 -16.61 17.74
C ALA A 75 -3.60 -15.23 17.69
N CYS A 76 -2.96 -14.22 17.09
CA CYS A 76 -3.59 -12.94 16.80
C CYS A 76 -4.69 -13.03 15.74
N GLY A 77 -4.79 -14.14 15.00
CA GLY A 77 -5.74 -14.37 13.91
C GLY A 77 -5.10 -14.38 12.52
N MET A 78 -3.77 -14.55 12.44
CA MET A 78 -3.05 -14.63 11.18
C MET A 78 -2.98 -16.07 10.64
N SER A 79 -2.93 -16.23 9.32
CA SER A 79 -2.56 -17.50 8.70
C SER A 79 -1.06 -17.74 8.85
N TYR A 80 -0.60 -19.00 8.74
CA TYR A 80 0.83 -19.32 8.72
C TYR A 80 1.60 -18.58 7.62
N ALA A 81 0.97 -18.38 6.46
CA ALA A 81 1.56 -17.58 5.39
C ALA A 81 1.82 -16.14 5.83
N LYS A 82 0.85 -15.49 6.50
CA LYS A 82 1.02 -14.12 7.02
C LYS A 82 2.07 -14.04 8.12
N VAL A 83 2.15 -15.02 9.01
CA VAL A 83 3.24 -15.12 10.01
C VAL A 83 4.59 -15.14 9.30
N SER A 84 4.75 -16.01 8.29
CA SER A 84 5.98 -16.07 7.48
C SER A 84 6.28 -14.73 6.79
N TYR A 85 5.27 -14.01 6.28
CA TYR A 85 5.45 -12.72 5.62
C TYR A 85 5.88 -11.63 6.60
N VAL A 86 5.24 -11.57 7.77
CA VAL A 86 5.60 -10.64 8.85
C VAL A 86 7.05 -10.84 9.28
N LYS A 87 7.49 -12.09 9.45
CA LYS A 87 8.89 -12.41 9.76
C LYS A 87 9.84 -12.09 8.60
N SER A 88 9.40 -12.28 7.35
CA SER A 88 10.21 -11.91 6.19
C SER A 88 10.43 -10.40 6.11
N VAL A 89 9.42 -9.59 6.43
CA VAL A 89 9.57 -8.13 6.56
C VAL A 89 10.57 -7.80 7.67
N ALA A 90 10.43 -8.39 8.85
CA ALA A 90 11.33 -8.14 9.97
C ALA A 90 12.79 -8.53 9.63
N ASN A 91 12.99 -9.65 8.94
CA ASN A 91 14.30 -10.08 8.49
C ASN A 91 14.92 -9.11 7.48
N ALA A 92 14.13 -8.55 6.56
CA ALA A 92 14.60 -7.58 5.57
C ALA A 92 15.21 -6.31 6.22
N PHE A 93 14.69 -5.90 7.39
CA PHE A 93 15.26 -4.80 8.16
C PHE A 93 16.52 -5.20 8.94
N VAL A 94 16.53 -6.40 9.53
CA VAL A 94 17.70 -6.88 10.30
C VAL A 94 18.88 -7.19 9.39
N SER A 95 18.63 -7.67 8.18
CA SER A 95 19.66 -7.97 7.18
C SER A 95 20.06 -6.75 6.34
N GLU A 96 19.55 -5.57 6.67
CA GLU A 96 19.82 -4.32 5.95
C GLU A 96 19.44 -4.36 4.44
N LEU A 97 18.58 -5.31 4.04
CA LEU A 97 17.98 -5.31 2.70
C LEU A 97 17.15 -4.02 2.50
N ILE A 98 16.48 -3.55 3.56
CA ILE A 98 15.69 -2.32 3.56
C ILE A 98 16.44 -1.23 4.31
N ASP A 99 16.90 -0.23 3.54
CA ASP A 99 17.39 1.06 4.04
C ASP A 99 16.41 2.17 3.65
N VAL A 100 15.66 2.68 4.62
CA VAL A 100 14.62 3.70 4.37
C VAL A 100 15.22 5.00 3.83
N ALA A 101 16.44 5.37 4.23
CA ALA A 101 17.10 6.58 3.73
C ALA A 101 17.50 6.44 2.26
N LYS A 102 17.90 5.24 1.84
CA LYS A 102 18.18 4.88 0.45
C LYS A 102 16.89 4.85 -0.37
N ILE A 103 15.84 4.15 0.11
CA ILE A 103 14.52 4.02 -0.54
C ILE A 103 13.93 5.40 -0.89
N LYS A 104 14.06 6.38 -0.02
CA LYS A 104 13.55 7.75 -0.26
C LYS A 104 14.20 8.43 -1.47
N LYS A 105 15.41 8.03 -1.85
CA LYS A 105 16.18 8.62 -2.96
C LYS A 105 16.09 7.82 -4.25
N GLN A 106 15.59 6.58 -4.20
CA GLN A 106 15.46 5.69 -5.36
C GLN A 106 14.30 6.10 -6.27
N SER A 107 14.34 5.61 -7.52
CA SER A 107 13.20 5.63 -8.43
C SER A 107 12.08 4.72 -7.92
N ASP A 108 10.84 4.96 -8.37
CA ASP A 108 9.70 4.13 -7.97
C ASP A 108 9.87 2.66 -8.40
N GLU A 109 10.44 2.40 -9.57
CA GLU A 109 10.69 1.02 -10.05
C GLU A 109 11.80 0.33 -9.24
N ASP A 110 12.85 1.04 -8.82
CA ASP A 110 13.90 0.48 -7.95
C ASP A 110 13.32 0.12 -6.57
N VAL A 111 12.45 0.97 -6.00
CA VAL A 111 11.74 0.67 -4.75
C VAL A 111 10.84 -0.55 -4.90
N ILE A 112 10.09 -0.66 -6.01
CA ILE A 112 9.25 -1.82 -6.28
C ILE A 112 10.13 -3.07 -6.39
N ALA A 113 11.24 -3.03 -7.13
CA ALA A 113 12.15 -4.15 -7.28
C ALA A 113 12.74 -4.60 -5.94
N GLU A 114 13.11 -3.68 -5.06
CA GLU A 114 13.66 -3.96 -3.74
C GLU A 114 12.59 -4.54 -2.82
N LEU A 115 11.41 -3.94 -2.71
CA LEU A 115 10.32 -4.42 -1.86
C LEU A 115 9.77 -5.79 -2.27
N THR A 116 9.70 -6.07 -3.57
CA THR A 116 9.18 -7.35 -4.07
C THR A 116 10.12 -8.54 -3.84
N GLN A 117 11.36 -8.34 -3.38
CA GLN A 117 12.23 -9.40 -2.89
C GLN A 117 11.75 -9.96 -1.54
N ILE A 118 10.95 -9.19 -0.79
CA ILE A 118 10.42 -9.61 0.50
C ILE A 118 9.22 -10.53 0.27
N LYS A 119 9.30 -11.76 0.81
CA LYS A 119 8.20 -12.72 0.71
C LYS A 119 6.91 -12.13 1.29
N GLY A 120 5.85 -12.13 0.50
CA GLY A 120 4.54 -11.56 0.88
C GLY A 120 4.30 -10.15 0.36
N ILE A 121 5.29 -9.49 -0.19
CA ILE A 121 5.14 -8.19 -0.85
C ILE A 121 5.16 -8.36 -2.36
N GLY A 122 4.00 -8.19 -3.00
CA GLY A 122 3.89 -8.13 -4.44
C GLY A 122 3.95 -6.70 -4.97
N ARG A 123 4.01 -6.54 -6.31
CA ARG A 123 4.04 -5.23 -6.97
C ARG A 123 2.93 -4.30 -6.51
N TRP A 124 1.70 -4.80 -6.41
CA TRP A 124 0.57 -4.00 -5.94
C TRP A 124 0.79 -3.44 -4.52
N THR A 125 1.29 -4.26 -3.59
CA THR A 125 1.61 -3.81 -2.23
C THR A 125 2.71 -2.76 -2.24
N ALA A 126 3.76 -2.95 -3.05
CA ALA A 126 4.84 -1.97 -3.20
C ALA A 126 4.33 -0.63 -3.78
N GLU A 127 3.42 -0.67 -4.76
CA GLU A 127 2.76 0.52 -5.32
C GLU A 127 1.91 1.25 -4.27
N MET A 128 1.21 0.52 -3.38
CA MET A 128 0.47 1.12 -2.25
C MET A 128 1.42 1.80 -1.24
N ILE A 129 2.56 1.18 -0.93
CA ILE A 129 3.60 1.78 -0.10
C ILE A 129 4.16 3.07 -0.73
N LEU A 130 4.42 3.08 -2.04
CA LEU A 130 4.85 4.29 -2.75
C LEU A 130 3.84 5.43 -2.59
N ILE A 131 2.54 5.15 -2.78
CA ILE A 131 1.48 6.16 -2.74
C ILE A 131 1.24 6.65 -1.31
N PHE A 132 0.99 5.72 -0.37
CA PHE A 132 0.44 6.04 0.95
C PHE A 132 1.50 6.22 2.04
N THR A 133 2.65 5.54 1.93
CA THR A 133 3.72 5.62 2.93
C THR A 133 4.82 6.59 2.52
N LEU A 134 5.27 6.51 1.25
CA LEU A 134 6.36 7.37 0.73
C LEU A 134 5.83 8.65 0.07
N LYS A 135 4.52 8.82 -0.06
CA LYS A 135 3.88 10.00 -0.64
C LYS A 135 4.38 10.30 -2.06
N ARG A 136 4.67 9.27 -2.85
CA ARG A 136 5.09 9.44 -4.24
C ARG A 136 3.93 10.02 -5.07
N PRO A 137 4.12 11.12 -5.78
CA PRO A 137 3.01 11.84 -6.43
C PRO A 137 2.52 11.17 -7.72
N ASP A 138 3.35 10.33 -8.34
CA ASP A 138 3.14 9.93 -9.73
C ASP A 138 3.18 8.40 -9.94
N VAL A 139 2.46 7.65 -9.12
CA VAL A 139 2.32 6.19 -9.21
C VAL A 139 0.95 5.82 -9.78
N PHE A 140 0.92 4.87 -10.73
CA PHE A 140 -0.31 4.27 -11.26
C PHE A 140 -0.28 2.76 -11.09
N SER A 141 -1.23 2.22 -10.34
CA SER A 141 -1.33 0.79 -10.05
C SER A 141 -2.29 0.08 -11.00
N LEU A 142 -1.80 -0.30 -12.20
CA LEU A 142 -2.61 -1.04 -13.19
C LEU A 142 -3.07 -2.40 -12.66
N GLY A 143 -2.35 -2.99 -11.68
CA GLY A 143 -2.69 -4.24 -11.02
C GLY A 143 -3.94 -4.12 -10.13
N ASP A 144 -4.27 -2.92 -9.65
CA ASP A 144 -5.38 -2.69 -8.75
C ASP A 144 -6.75 -2.89 -9.43
N LEU A 145 -7.56 -3.79 -8.87
CA LEU A 145 -8.89 -4.09 -9.42
C LEU A 145 -9.85 -2.91 -9.29
N GLY A 146 -9.78 -2.19 -8.18
CA GLY A 146 -10.62 -1.01 -7.94
C GLY A 146 -10.35 0.07 -8.98
N LEU A 147 -9.08 0.38 -9.28
CA LEU A 147 -8.72 1.34 -10.31
C LEU A 147 -9.23 0.92 -11.69
N ARG A 148 -9.03 -0.35 -12.07
CA ARG A 148 -9.55 -0.85 -13.36
C ARG A 148 -11.06 -0.72 -13.44
N ASN A 149 -11.78 -1.10 -12.39
CA ASN A 149 -13.24 -0.97 -12.33
C ASN A 149 -13.69 0.49 -12.42
N ALA A 150 -13.00 1.41 -11.73
CA ALA A 150 -13.31 2.84 -11.80
C ALA A 150 -13.08 3.39 -13.22
N ILE A 151 -11.97 3.03 -13.86
CA ILE A 151 -11.66 3.44 -15.24
C ILE A 151 -12.71 2.88 -16.20
N THR A 152 -13.04 1.60 -16.08
CA THR A 152 -14.07 0.99 -16.92
C THR A 152 -15.43 1.70 -16.75
N LYS A 153 -15.83 1.97 -15.50
CA LYS A 153 -17.10 2.63 -15.19
C LYS A 153 -17.17 4.08 -15.68
N LEU A 154 -16.07 4.83 -15.57
CA LEU A 154 -16.09 6.28 -15.81
C LEU A 154 -15.66 6.68 -17.22
N TYR A 155 -14.82 5.85 -17.87
CA TYR A 155 -14.26 6.12 -19.20
C TYR A 155 -14.66 5.11 -20.25
N GLY A 156 -15.31 3.99 -19.88
CA GLY A 156 -15.65 2.91 -20.83
C GLY A 156 -14.46 2.10 -21.33
N ILE A 157 -13.28 2.26 -20.70
CA ILE A 157 -12.04 1.60 -21.14
C ILE A 157 -11.86 0.29 -20.38
N THR A 158 -11.70 -0.81 -21.13
CA THR A 158 -11.44 -2.17 -20.58
C THR A 158 -10.04 -2.69 -20.94
N ASP A 159 -9.45 -2.17 -22.01
CA ASP A 159 -8.11 -2.57 -22.47
C ASP A 159 -7.02 -1.96 -21.61
N ARG A 160 -6.08 -2.82 -21.17
CA ARG A 160 -4.99 -2.41 -20.27
C ARG A 160 -4.03 -1.38 -20.87
N LYS A 161 -3.75 -1.48 -22.19
CA LYS A 161 -2.86 -0.52 -22.86
C LYS A 161 -3.51 0.86 -22.92
N GLN A 162 -4.83 0.90 -23.19
CA GLN A 162 -5.58 2.15 -23.18
C GLN A 162 -5.66 2.74 -21.76
N MET A 163 -5.78 1.93 -20.70
CA MET A 163 -5.73 2.40 -19.31
C MET A 163 -4.38 3.04 -18.98
N ILE A 164 -3.27 2.45 -19.45
CA ILE A 164 -1.92 3.04 -19.30
C ILE A 164 -1.84 4.37 -20.03
N ALA A 165 -2.26 4.41 -21.31
CA ALA A 165 -2.26 5.64 -22.11
C ALA A 165 -3.09 6.75 -21.47
N LEU A 166 -4.25 6.41 -20.91
CA LEU A 166 -5.06 7.36 -20.13
C LEU A 166 -4.29 7.87 -18.90
N ALA A 167 -3.68 6.99 -18.12
CA ALA A 167 -2.94 7.36 -16.92
C ALA A 167 -1.72 8.25 -17.21
N GLU A 168 -1.10 8.12 -18.38
CA GLU A 168 -0.01 9.01 -18.81
C GLU A 168 -0.45 10.48 -18.90
N THR A 169 -1.72 10.73 -19.22
CA THR A 169 -2.27 12.10 -19.28
C THR A 169 -2.44 12.75 -17.91
N TRP A 170 -2.32 11.98 -16.83
CA TRP A 170 -2.45 12.46 -15.45
C TRP A 170 -1.12 12.83 -14.80
N LYS A 171 0.01 12.55 -15.46
CA LYS A 171 1.34 12.94 -14.98
C LYS A 171 1.41 14.45 -14.71
N PRO A 172 2.13 14.86 -13.67
CA PRO A 172 2.85 14.09 -12.65
C PRO A 172 2.01 13.78 -11.39
N TYR A 173 0.68 13.61 -11.50
CA TYR A 173 -0.24 13.49 -10.39
C TYR A 173 -1.04 12.18 -10.40
N ARG A 174 -0.45 11.09 -10.93
CA ARG A 174 -1.14 9.79 -11.08
C ARG A 174 -1.62 9.23 -9.75
N SER A 175 -0.87 9.37 -8.65
CA SER A 175 -1.32 8.95 -7.31
C SER A 175 -2.59 9.66 -6.86
N THR A 176 -2.67 10.97 -7.11
CA THR A 176 -3.87 11.76 -6.81
C THR A 176 -5.06 11.34 -7.70
N ALA A 177 -4.80 11.04 -8.98
CA ALA A 177 -5.85 10.52 -9.87
C ALA A 177 -6.39 9.17 -9.37
N CYS A 178 -5.49 8.24 -8.98
CA CYS A 178 -5.86 6.95 -8.39
C CYS A 178 -6.76 7.14 -7.16
N TRP A 179 -6.42 8.07 -6.26
CA TRP A 179 -7.22 8.33 -5.08
C TRP A 179 -8.64 8.78 -5.43
N TYR A 180 -8.80 9.70 -6.37
CA TYR A 180 -10.14 10.14 -6.81
C TYR A 180 -10.94 9.02 -7.48
N LEU A 181 -10.27 8.15 -8.23
CA LEU A 181 -10.90 6.99 -8.85
C LEU A 181 -11.40 5.99 -7.79
N TRP A 182 -10.60 5.67 -6.77
CA TRP A 182 -11.07 4.84 -5.66
C TRP A 182 -12.26 5.45 -4.93
N ARG A 183 -12.21 6.76 -4.63
CA ARG A 183 -13.34 7.47 -4.00
C ARG A 183 -14.62 7.41 -4.82
N SER A 184 -14.51 7.36 -6.16
CA SER A 184 -15.68 7.24 -7.04
C SER A 184 -16.44 5.92 -6.92
N LEU A 185 -15.78 4.88 -6.38
CA LEU A 185 -16.38 3.56 -6.15
C LEU A 185 -17.08 3.46 -4.80
N GLU A 186 -16.75 4.34 -3.85
CA GLU A 186 -17.41 4.35 -2.55
C GLU A 186 -18.85 4.83 -2.74
N ASN A 187 -19.79 3.88 -2.75
CA ASN A 187 -21.21 4.17 -2.70
C ASN A 187 -21.52 4.81 -1.35
N LYS A 188 -21.63 6.14 -1.32
CA LYS A 188 -22.44 6.78 -0.30
C LYS A 188 -23.89 6.65 -0.78
N GLY A 189 -24.58 5.55 -0.32
CA GLY A 189 -26.04 5.57 -0.29
C GLY A 189 -26.53 6.72 0.57
#